data_20476ded0b96afe3fd1fd790ecd4fe56
#
_entry.id   20476ded0b96afe3fd1fd790ecd4fe56
#
_cell.length_a   1.000
_cell.length_b   1.000
_cell.length_c   1.000
_cell.angle_alpha   90.00
_cell.angle_beta   90.00
_cell.angle_gamma   90.00
#
_symmetry.space_group_name_H-M   'P 1'
#
loop_
_entity.id
_entity.type
_entity.pdbx_description
1 polymer ?
#
loop_
_entity_poly.entity_id
_entity_poly.type
_entity_poly.pdbx_seq_one_letter_code
_entity_poly.pdbx_strand_id
1 'polypeptide(L)'
;MSILNLEKITKVYGERTLLDNVTLGINEGDKIGVVGVNGCGKSTLLKIVAGLEEADSGKIVKGNDVTISYLPQTPVFSKDERIIDYVVGGALDIATSYNSGGSEHELENYDSIAGEAKTILTKLGIDDYEADISKMSGGQKKRIALARALIRPSGLLILDEPTNHLDNDMVIWLEDYIRRFRGQLLMVTHDRYFLDNVTNRIIEVDGGSLYSYAENYSGFLRLKSEREEMANATEQKRQNMLRKELAWIQRGCQARSTKQQARIDRYEDMKEASRQARQSFDKQSLELGSVYTRLGRKTIELNSISKSFGAKKIIDNFPYIFLRDDRIGFIGNNGCGKSTLMKIITGIMEPDSGYVEIGPTVKIGFFMQENKFEDESLTVLDYVKAIGEYVITADGRITASQMCEKFLFNMKMQWTPITKLSGGEKRRLYLLSVLMESPNVLILDEPTNDLDIETLEILEDYIDKFAGIVITVSHDRYFLDRVVDRIFAFEGSGVIKQYEGGFSDYYEKSHQSAGAAVARQAAEQDGKPASVRNREHEKKLKFTFAEQKEFETIDDDIANLEQKIADIDMQIEKSATQYSKLSELMSQKTEYEQKLSDMMDRWVYLNDLNERINNEEQRK
;
A
#
# COMPACT_ATOMS: atom_id res chain seq x y z
N MET A 1 6.77 12.96 -26.08
CA MET A 1 7.95 12.45 -26.82
C MET A 1 8.56 11.32 -25.99
N SER A 2 9.06 10.23 -26.61
CA SER A 2 9.68 9.16 -25.80
C SER A 2 11.11 9.57 -25.41
N ILE A 3 11.43 9.47 -24.12
CA ILE A 3 12.74 9.85 -23.57
C ILE A 3 13.65 8.64 -23.39
N LEU A 4 13.07 7.48 -23.12
CA LEU A 4 13.80 6.24 -22.94
C LEU A 4 12.94 5.07 -23.42
N ASN A 5 13.51 4.16 -24.22
CA ASN A 5 12.87 2.95 -24.68
C ASN A 5 13.71 1.72 -24.35
N LEU A 6 13.09 0.76 -23.70
CA LEU A 6 13.59 -0.60 -23.56
C LEU A 6 13.00 -1.44 -24.70
N GLU A 7 13.82 -2.11 -25.49
CA GLU A 7 13.39 -2.94 -26.61
C GLU A 7 13.82 -4.39 -26.38
N LYS A 8 12.85 -5.28 -26.18
CA LYS A 8 13.03 -6.72 -26.05
C LYS A 8 14.07 -7.11 -25.00
N ILE A 9 13.99 -6.47 -23.82
CA ILE A 9 14.92 -6.73 -22.73
C ILE A 9 14.63 -8.10 -22.11
N THR A 10 15.67 -8.90 -21.96
CA THR A 10 15.62 -10.16 -21.20
C THR A 10 16.68 -10.13 -20.12
N LYS A 11 16.31 -10.61 -18.92
CA LYS A 11 17.20 -10.74 -17.78
C LYS A 11 16.94 -12.02 -17.01
N VAL A 12 17.99 -12.80 -16.79
CA VAL A 12 17.94 -14.11 -16.13
C VAL A 12 18.89 -14.12 -14.94
N TYR A 13 18.45 -14.61 -13.80
CA TYR A 13 19.30 -14.86 -12.64
C TYR A 13 19.28 -16.35 -12.29
N GLY A 14 20.38 -17.04 -12.56
CA GLY A 14 20.47 -18.49 -12.38
C GLY A 14 19.43 -19.23 -13.23
N GLU A 15 18.45 -19.87 -12.60
CA GLU A 15 17.36 -20.57 -13.30
C GLU A 15 16.07 -19.73 -13.43
N ARG A 16 16.04 -18.52 -12.85
CA ARG A 16 14.85 -17.65 -12.87
C ARG A 16 14.96 -16.59 -13.96
N THR A 17 14.03 -16.58 -14.89
CA THR A 17 13.85 -15.47 -15.83
C THR A 17 13.04 -14.38 -15.14
N LEU A 18 13.66 -13.22 -14.88
CA LEU A 18 13.00 -12.08 -14.24
C LEU A 18 12.27 -11.20 -15.24
N LEU A 19 12.87 -10.98 -16.41
CA LEU A 19 12.29 -10.24 -17.53
C LEU A 19 12.47 -11.07 -18.80
N ASP A 20 11.40 -11.26 -19.56
CA ASP A 20 11.39 -12.05 -20.78
C ASP A 20 10.89 -11.22 -21.96
N ASN A 21 11.82 -10.79 -22.83
CA ASN A 21 11.55 -10.07 -24.08
C ASN A 21 10.63 -8.83 -23.86
N VAL A 22 10.84 -8.09 -22.77
CA VAL A 22 9.97 -6.98 -22.36
C VAL A 22 10.30 -5.71 -23.14
N THR A 23 9.28 -4.93 -23.46
CA THR A 23 9.39 -3.64 -24.14
C THR A 23 8.67 -2.58 -23.32
N LEU A 24 9.35 -1.45 -23.05
CA LEU A 24 8.81 -0.36 -22.25
C LEU A 24 9.29 0.98 -22.81
N GLY A 25 8.36 1.88 -23.12
CA GLY A 25 8.65 3.28 -23.42
C GLY A 25 8.29 4.19 -22.26
N ILE A 26 9.19 5.09 -21.89
CA ILE A 26 8.95 6.17 -20.93
C ILE A 26 8.81 7.47 -21.73
N ASN A 27 7.68 8.13 -21.59
CA ASN A 27 7.35 9.35 -22.31
C ASN A 27 7.46 10.57 -21.42
N GLU A 28 7.49 11.73 -22.04
CA GLU A 28 7.46 13.01 -21.34
C GLU A 28 6.16 13.15 -20.52
N GLY A 29 6.30 13.51 -19.23
CA GLY A 29 5.18 13.62 -18.29
C GLY A 29 4.74 12.30 -17.65
N ASP A 30 5.33 11.16 -18.01
CA ASP A 30 5.02 9.87 -17.37
C ASP A 30 5.45 9.88 -15.89
N LYS A 31 4.50 9.53 -15.01
CA LYS A 31 4.75 9.20 -13.60
C LYS A 31 4.35 7.75 -13.38
N ILE A 32 5.33 6.87 -13.49
CA ILE A 32 5.13 5.42 -13.57
C ILE A 32 5.35 4.78 -12.21
N GLY A 33 4.33 4.05 -11.72
CA GLY A 33 4.44 3.12 -10.61
C GLY A 33 4.68 1.70 -11.11
N VAL A 34 5.69 1.00 -10.56
CA VAL A 34 5.98 -0.40 -10.89
C VAL A 34 5.50 -1.28 -9.74
N VAL A 35 4.60 -2.20 -10.03
CA VAL A 35 3.98 -3.12 -9.06
C VAL A 35 4.25 -4.57 -9.44
N GLY A 36 4.11 -5.48 -8.49
CA GLY A 36 4.29 -6.94 -8.67
C GLY A 36 4.83 -7.60 -7.42
N VAL A 37 4.83 -8.92 -7.40
CA VAL A 37 5.28 -9.75 -6.26
C VAL A 37 6.75 -9.50 -5.93
N ASN A 38 7.14 -9.71 -4.67
CA ASN A 38 8.55 -9.64 -4.29
C ASN A 38 9.38 -10.70 -5.04
N GLY A 39 10.55 -10.28 -5.56
CA GLY A 39 11.43 -11.13 -6.35
C GLY A 39 11.03 -11.30 -7.82
N CYS A 40 10.01 -10.60 -8.34
CA CYS A 40 9.62 -10.65 -9.77
C CYS A 40 10.53 -9.83 -10.70
N GLY A 41 11.47 -9.01 -10.16
CA GLY A 41 12.40 -8.24 -10.98
C GLY A 41 12.17 -6.73 -11.02
N LYS A 42 11.33 -6.15 -10.15
CA LYS A 42 11.05 -4.70 -10.08
C LYS A 42 12.33 -3.86 -9.95
N SER A 43 13.12 -4.09 -8.90
CA SER A 43 14.39 -3.36 -8.67
C SER A 43 15.42 -3.63 -9.77
N THR A 44 15.43 -4.81 -10.37
CA THR A 44 16.27 -5.14 -11.53
C THR A 44 15.87 -4.30 -12.74
N LEU A 45 14.58 -4.16 -13.01
CA LEU A 45 14.08 -3.27 -14.07
C LEU A 45 14.53 -1.82 -13.83
N LEU A 46 14.41 -1.31 -12.59
CA LEU A 46 14.86 0.03 -12.25
C LEU A 46 16.38 0.21 -12.49
N LYS A 47 17.20 -0.77 -12.07
CA LYS A 47 18.66 -0.74 -12.27
C LYS A 47 19.03 -0.79 -13.74
N ILE A 48 18.33 -1.57 -14.56
CA ILE A 48 18.54 -1.64 -16.02
C ILE A 48 18.21 -0.28 -16.64
N VAL A 49 17.08 0.35 -16.27
CA VAL A 49 16.70 1.68 -16.74
C VAL A 49 17.72 2.74 -16.31
N ALA A 50 18.24 2.64 -15.08
CA ALA A 50 19.27 3.53 -14.54
C ALA A 50 20.66 3.32 -15.20
N GLY A 51 20.85 2.24 -15.96
CA GLY A 51 22.13 1.87 -16.56
C GLY A 51 23.15 1.31 -15.55
N LEU A 52 22.70 0.87 -14.39
CA LEU A 52 23.53 0.27 -13.33
C LEU A 52 23.66 -1.25 -13.48
N GLU A 53 22.83 -1.85 -14.29
CA GLU A 53 22.83 -3.27 -14.56
C GLU A 53 22.57 -3.51 -16.05
N GLU A 54 23.37 -4.41 -16.65
CA GLU A 54 23.24 -4.77 -18.06
C GLU A 54 22.14 -5.85 -18.24
N ALA A 55 21.36 -5.70 -19.31
CA ALA A 55 20.44 -6.74 -19.76
C ALA A 55 21.19 -7.86 -20.46
N ASP A 56 20.71 -9.11 -20.36
CA ASP A 56 21.31 -10.25 -21.04
C ASP A 56 21.03 -10.23 -22.54
N SER A 57 19.89 -9.63 -22.95
CA SER A 57 19.57 -9.35 -24.34
C SER A 57 18.64 -8.13 -24.46
N GLY A 58 18.52 -7.60 -25.68
CA GLY A 58 17.72 -6.42 -25.98
C GLY A 58 18.56 -5.15 -26.09
N LYS A 59 17.87 -4.00 -26.18
CA LYS A 59 18.51 -2.71 -26.38
C LYS A 59 17.82 -1.62 -25.55
N ILE A 60 18.63 -0.72 -24.98
CA ILE A 60 18.15 0.49 -24.31
C ILE A 60 18.48 1.67 -25.21
N VAL A 61 17.45 2.42 -25.59
CA VAL A 61 17.59 3.65 -26.37
C VAL A 61 17.23 4.82 -25.45
N LYS A 62 18.21 5.64 -25.13
CA LYS A 62 18.08 6.81 -24.26
C LYS A 62 18.25 8.09 -25.08
N GLY A 63 17.42 9.11 -24.84
CA GLY A 63 17.61 10.44 -25.41
C GLY A 63 18.93 11.09 -24.97
N ASN A 64 19.54 11.90 -25.84
CA ASN A 64 20.89 12.46 -25.60
C ASN A 64 20.97 13.36 -24.35
N ASP A 65 19.87 14.04 -23.99
CA ASP A 65 19.83 15.04 -22.90
C ASP A 65 19.11 14.54 -21.64
N VAL A 66 18.88 13.24 -21.52
CA VAL A 66 18.17 12.68 -20.36
C VAL A 66 19.14 12.41 -19.22
N THR A 67 19.02 13.17 -18.15
CA THR A 67 19.71 12.90 -16.88
C THR A 67 18.87 11.96 -16.02
N ILE A 68 19.51 11.04 -15.31
CA ILE A 68 18.84 10.06 -14.45
C ILE A 68 19.34 10.27 -13.03
N SER A 69 18.40 10.41 -12.08
CA SER A 69 18.66 10.32 -10.64
C SER A 69 18.08 9.04 -10.12
N TYR A 70 18.84 8.29 -9.31
CA TYR A 70 18.42 6.98 -8.82
C TYR A 70 18.58 6.87 -7.29
N LEU A 71 17.48 6.51 -6.61
CA LEU A 71 17.47 6.08 -5.22
C LEU A 71 17.46 4.55 -5.17
N PRO A 72 18.54 3.89 -4.73
CA PRO A 72 18.54 2.43 -4.54
C PRO A 72 17.81 2.01 -3.27
N GLN A 73 17.26 0.79 -3.25
CA GLN A 73 16.64 0.18 -2.08
C GLN A 73 17.62 0.14 -0.89
N THR A 74 18.90 -0.15 -1.14
CA THR A 74 19.97 -0.16 -0.12
C THR A 74 21.09 0.77 -0.58
N PRO A 75 21.14 2.02 -0.07
CA PRO A 75 22.18 2.96 -0.43
C PRO A 75 23.54 2.59 0.17
N VAL A 76 24.60 2.82 -0.59
CA VAL A 76 25.98 2.61 -0.18
C VAL A 76 26.63 3.97 0.05
N PHE A 77 27.38 4.10 1.13
CA PHE A 77 28.03 5.35 1.54
C PHE A 77 29.54 5.15 1.67
N SER A 78 30.30 6.21 1.40
CA SER A 78 31.72 6.26 1.67
C SER A 78 31.97 6.36 3.18
N LYS A 79 33.15 5.93 3.64
CA LYS A 79 33.53 6.10 5.05
C LYS A 79 33.87 7.56 5.30
N ASP A 80 33.46 8.07 6.47
CA ASP A 80 33.80 9.42 6.99
C ASP A 80 33.29 10.57 6.10
N GLU A 81 32.12 10.39 5.44
CA GLU A 81 31.49 11.41 4.59
C GLU A 81 30.43 12.19 5.39
N ARG A 82 30.46 13.54 5.32
CA ARG A 82 29.43 14.38 5.95
C ARG A 82 28.13 14.35 5.16
N ILE A 83 27.02 14.45 5.87
CA ILE A 83 25.67 14.40 5.29
C ILE A 83 25.50 15.46 4.19
N ILE A 84 25.91 16.71 4.48
CA ILE A 84 25.73 17.80 3.52
C ILE A 84 26.55 17.59 2.24
N ASP A 85 27.82 17.12 2.37
CA ASP A 85 28.71 16.90 1.23
C ASP A 85 28.18 15.76 0.34
N TYR A 86 27.67 14.69 0.94
CA TYR A 86 27.06 13.58 0.22
C TYR A 86 25.85 14.03 -0.59
N VAL A 87 24.95 14.85 0.00
CA VAL A 87 23.73 15.30 -0.66
C VAL A 87 24.07 16.31 -1.77
N VAL A 88 24.93 17.30 -1.51
CA VAL A 88 25.37 18.30 -2.50
C VAL A 88 26.15 17.65 -3.64
N GLY A 89 27.01 16.66 -3.34
CA GLY A 89 27.78 15.92 -4.35
C GLY A 89 26.89 15.30 -5.42
N GLY A 90 25.70 14.78 -5.06
CA GLY A 90 24.73 14.25 -6.03
C GLY A 90 24.23 15.28 -7.04
N ALA A 91 24.14 16.56 -6.65
CA ALA A 91 23.77 17.63 -7.57
C ALA A 91 24.94 18.06 -8.48
N LEU A 92 26.16 18.02 -7.95
CA LEU A 92 27.41 18.36 -8.69
C LEU A 92 27.74 17.30 -9.73
N ASP A 93 27.59 16.02 -9.43
CA ASP A 93 27.78 14.91 -10.37
C ASP A 93 26.92 15.04 -11.63
N ILE A 94 25.70 15.56 -11.49
CA ILE A 94 24.79 15.83 -12.59
C ILE A 94 25.22 17.08 -13.36
N ALA A 95 25.72 18.13 -12.68
CA ALA A 95 26.14 19.38 -13.30
C ALA A 95 27.45 19.24 -14.09
N THR A 96 28.41 18.44 -13.59
CA THR A 96 29.69 18.18 -14.28
C THR A 96 29.51 17.36 -15.56
N SER A 97 28.45 16.58 -15.68
CA SER A 97 28.09 15.90 -16.93
C SER A 97 27.69 16.86 -18.05
N TYR A 98 27.38 18.14 -17.75
CA TYR A 98 26.93 19.15 -18.71
C TYR A 98 27.91 20.30 -18.97
N ASN A 99 28.85 20.60 -18.04
CA ASN A 99 29.73 21.77 -18.17
C ASN A 99 31.21 21.41 -17.98
N SER A 100 31.93 21.33 -19.06
CA SER A 100 33.40 21.31 -19.08
C SER A 100 33.98 22.72 -19.06
N GLY A 101 33.70 23.56 -18.04
CA GLY A 101 34.29 24.89 -17.99
C GLY A 101 33.96 25.74 -16.77
N GLY A 102 34.91 25.96 -15.87
CA GLY A 102 35.12 27.16 -15.09
C GLY A 102 34.77 27.15 -13.60
N SER A 103 35.80 27.37 -12.80
CA SER A 103 35.89 27.23 -11.34
C SER A 103 35.27 28.34 -10.47
N GLU A 104 34.82 29.47 -10.97
CA GLU A 104 34.21 30.55 -10.16
C GLU A 104 32.67 30.42 -10.01
N HIS A 105 31.99 29.86 -10.99
CA HIS A 105 30.56 29.53 -10.90
C HIS A 105 30.24 28.32 -10.00
N GLU A 106 31.22 27.52 -9.65
CA GLU A 106 31.05 26.33 -8.81
C GLU A 106 30.79 26.67 -7.35
N LEU A 107 31.38 27.73 -6.79
CA LEU A 107 31.21 28.14 -5.40
C LEU A 107 29.84 28.83 -5.13
N GLU A 108 29.39 29.71 -6.03
CA GLU A 108 28.06 30.32 -5.92
C GLU A 108 26.91 29.26 -6.08
N ASN A 109 27.14 28.26 -6.92
CA ASN A 109 26.25 27.14 -7.05
C ASN A 109 26.21 26.23 -5.80
N TYR A 110 27.38 26.03 -5.13
CA TYR A 110 27.46 25.19 -3.93
C TYR A 110 26.59 25.73 -2.79
N ASP A 111 26.69 27.02 -2.48
CA ASP A 111 25.93 27.63 -1.37
C ASP A 111 24.40 27.61 -1.62
N SER A 112 23.98 27.81 -2.85
CA SER A 112 22.57 27.70 -3.24
C SER A 112 22.07 26.27 -3.10
N ILE A 113 22.83 25.29 -3.61
CA ILE A 113 22.50 23.87 -3.52
C ILE A 113 22.51 23.39 -2.07
N ALA A 114 23.47 23.85 -1.26
CA ALA A 114 23.55 23.53 0.15
C ALA A 114 22.33 24.07 0.93
N GLY A 115 21.80 25.23 0.55
CA GLY A 115 20.56 25.79 1.11
C GLY A 115 19.35 24.91 0.80
N GLU A 116 19.20 24.47 -0.44
CA GLU A 116 18.14 23.52 -0.85
C GLU A 116 18.32 22.18 -0.14
N ALA A 117 19.54 21.66 -0.05
CA ALA A 117 19.87 20.42 0.65
C ALA A 117 19.42 20.45 2.11
N LYS A 118 19.74 21.53 2.83
CA LYS A 118 19.33 21.73 4.23
C LYS A 118 17.80 21.75 4.36
N THR A 119 17.10 22.40 3.44
CA THR A 119 15.64 22.45 3.43
C THR A 119 15.04 21.04 3.25
N ILE A 120 15.52 20.25 2.31
CA ILE A 120 15.07 18.88 2.07
C ILE A 120 15.41 17.99 3.27
N LEU A 121 16.63 18.06 3.79
CA LEU A 121 17.07 17.28 4.95
C LEU A 121 16.21 17.58 6.20
N THR A 122 15.91 18.86 6.48
CA THR A 122 15.02 19.25 7.57
C THR A 122 13.62 18.63 7.41
N LYS A 123 13.07 18.67 6.18
CA LYS A 123 11.78 18.04 5.88
C LYS A 123 11.79 16.53 6.07
N LEU A 124 12.95 15.90 5.89
CA LEU A 124 13.18 14.49 6.13
C LEU A 124 13.65 14.20 7.58
N GLY A 125 13.55 15.17 8.49
CA GLY A 125 13.88 15.01 9.92
C GLY A 125 15.35 14.76 10.19
N ILE A 126 16.25 15.40 9.42
CA ILE A 126 17.70 15.41 9.62
C ILE A 126 18.11 16.85 9.89
N ASP A 127 18.41 17.19 11.14
CA ASP A 127 18.75 18.54 11.57
C ASP A 127 20.26 18.77 11.72
N ASP A 128 21.05 17.70 11.94
CA ASP A 128 22.51 17.77 12.01
C ASP A 128 23.12 17.45 10.64
N TYR A 129 23.38 18.49 9.86
CA TYR A 129 23.86 18.38 8.48
C TYR A 129 25.36 18.07 8.37
N GLU A 130 26.12 18.38 9.44
CA GLU A 130 27.58 18.20 9.50
C GLU A 130 27.97 16.83 10.08
N ALA A 131 27.00 16.05 10.54
CA ALA A 131 27.24 14.74 11.12
C ALA A 131 27.81 13.77 10.08
N ASP A 132 28.56 12.80 10.58
CA ASP A 132 29.10 11.68 9.80
C ASP A 132 28.00 10.65 9.53
N ILE A 133 27.81 10.31 8.25
CA ILE A 133 26.79 9.33 7.79
C ILE A 133 27.02 7.96 8.42
N SER A 134 28.26 7.57 8.72
CA SER A 134 28.57 6.26 9.29
C SER A 134 27.84 6.02 10.62
N LYS A 135 27.61 7.08 11.41
CA LYS A 135 26.97 7.07 12.72
C LYS A 135 25.43 7.06 12.65
N MET A 136 24.86 7.23 11.48
CA MET A 136 23.42 7.29 11.27
C MET A 136 22.76 5.91 11.29
N SER A 137 21.53 5.84 11.76
CA SER A 137 20.70 4.63 11.69
C SER A 137 20.37 4.28 10.23
N GLY A 138 19.97 3.02 9.96
CA GLY A 138 19.59 2.59 8.61
C GLY A 138 18.46 3.43 7.98
N GLY A 139 17.45 3.80 8.77
CA GLY A 139 16.38 4.67 8.32
C GLY A 139 16.85 6.09 8.02
N GLN A 140 17.74 6.68 8.84
CA GLN A 140 18.34 7.98 8.56
C GLN A 140 19.19 7.95 7.29
N LYS A 141 19.99 6.90 7.08
CA LYS A 141 20.77 6.70 5.86
C LYS A 141 19.90 6.68 4.60
N LYS A 142 18.74 5.98 4.64
CA LYS A 142 17.81 6.00 3.51
C LYS A 142 17.23 7.39 3.25
N ARG A 143 16.87 8.14 4.29
CA ARG A 143 16.37 9.52 4.16
C ARG A 143 17.43 10.48 3.58
N ILE A 144 18.69 10.31 3.95
CA ILE A 144 19.82 11.08 3.38
C ILE A 144 20.00 10.74 1.90
N ALA A 145 19.92 9.45 1.53
CA ALA A 145 20.00 9.05 0.11
C ALA A 145 18.80 9.57 -0.72
N LEU A 146 17.60 9.60 -0.12
CA LEU A 146 16.44 10.23 -0.74
C LEU A 146 16.67 11.72 -0.97
N ALA A 147 17.20 12.46 0.01
CA ALA A 147 17.56 13.87 -0.14
C ALA A 147 18.53 14.08 -1.33
N ARG A 148 19.55 13.23 -1.46
CA ARG A 148 20.48 13.27 -2.61
C ARG A 148 19.77 13.06 -3.95
N ALA A 149 18.80 12.15 -4.01
CA ALA A 149 18.04 11.89 -5.24
C ALA A 149 17.11 13.05 -5.63
N LEU A 150 16.59 13.79 -4.65
CA LEU A 150 15.60 14.86 -4.83
C LEU A 150 16.23 16.24 -5.06
N ILE A 151 17.46 16.51 -4.60
CA ILE A 151 18.04 17.87 -4.55
C ILE A 151 18.16 18.54 -5.92
N ARG A 152 18.43 17.79 -6.98
CA ARG A 152 18.30 18.25 -8.36
C ARG A 152 17.60 17.19 -9.18
N PRO A 153 16.33 17.38 -9.40
CA PRO A 153 15.57 16.46 -10.22
C PRO A 153 16.10 16.49 -11.64
N SER A 154 16.58 15.37 -12.05
CA SER A 154 16.98 15.01 -13.41
C SER A 154 15.76 14.91 -14.34
N GLY A 155 15.97 14.73 -15.62
CA GLY A 155 14.92 14.44 -16.58
C GLY A 155 14.10 13.20 -16.21
N LEU A 156 14.74 12.17 -15.61
CA LEU A 156 14.11 10.95 -15.10
C LEU A 156 14.54 10.69 -13.65
N LEU A 157 13.59 10.71 -12.73
CA LEU A 157 13.77 10.34 -11.33
C LEU A 157 13.36 8.89 -11.13
N ILE A 158 14.26 8.05 -10.62
CA ILE A 158 14.01 6.64 -10.35
C ILE A 158 14.10 6.41 -8.85
N LEU A 159 13.01 5.90 -8.23
CA LEU A 159 12.90 5.68 -6.79
C LEU A 159 12.57 4.22 -6.48
N ASP A 160 13.41 3.54 -5.70
CA ASP A 160 13.19 2.17 -5.25
C ASP A 160 12.80 2.18 -3.75
N GLU A 161 11.52 1.98 -3.45
CA GLU A 161 10.90 2.01 -2.13
C GLU A 161 11.18 3.32 -1.34
N PRO A 162 10.80 4.49 -1.87
CA PRO A 162 11.11 5.78 -1.24
C PRO A 162 10.32 6.05 0.04
N THR A 163 9.17 5.43 0.23
CA THR A 163 8.28 5.62 1.40
C THR A 163 8.70 4.81 2.62
N ASN A 164 9.53 3.77 2.44
CA ASN A 164 10.00 2.94 3.54
C ASN A 164 10.85 3.75 4.55
N HIS A 165 10.55 3.61 5.83
CA HIS A 165 11.17 4.33 6.95
C HIS A 165 10.87 5.84 7.02
N LEU A 166 9.92 6.35 6.24
CA LEU A 166 9.35 7.68 6.41
C LEU A 166 8.16 7.60 7.38
N ASP A 167 7.95 8.64 8.16
CA ASP A 167 6.70 8.83 8.88
C ASP A 167 5.66 9.52 7.99
N ASN A 168 4.41 9.56 8.44
CA ASN A 168 3.30 10.05 7.63
C ASN A 168 3.48 11.49 7.14
N ASP A 169 4.06 12.37 7.98
CA ASP A 169 4.28 13.76 7.61
C ASP A 169 5.32 13.89 6.48
N MET A 170 6.36 13.05 6.54
CA MET A 170 7.40 12.98 5.49
C MET A 170 6.83 12.40 4.19
N VAL A 171 5.97 11.39 4.27
CA VAL A 171 5.31 10.80 3.08
C VAL A 171 4.42 11.83 2.39
N ILE A 172 3.58 12.56 3.15
CA ILE A 172 2.72 13.62 2.60
C ILE A 172 3.56 14.72 1.94
N TRP A 173 4.66 15.13 2.59
CA TRP A 173 5.56 16.10 1.99
C TRP A 173 6.19 15.59 0.69
N LEU A 174 6.61 14.31 0.65
CA LEU A 174 7.19 13.69 -0.55
C LEU A 174 6.15 13.60 -1.68
N GLU A 175 4.89 13.25 -1.38
CA GLU A 175 3.78 13.28 -2.35
C GLU A 175 3.66 14.66 -3.00
N ASP A 176 3.60 15.71 -2.18
CA ASP A 176 3.47 17.08 -2.67
C ASP A 176 4.68 17.52 -3.50
N TYR A 177 5.89 17.12 -3.08
CA TYR A 177 7.12 17.38 -3.83
C TYR A 177 7.07 16.74 -5.21
N ILE A 178 6.75 15.43 -5.29
CA ILE A 178 6.71 14.68 -6.55
C ILE A 178 5.54 15.13 -7.44
N ARG A 179 4.41 15.54 -6.88
CA ARG A 179 3.31 16.12 -7.68
C ARG A 179 3.75 17.37 -8.45
N ARG A 180 4.57 18.22 -7.83
CA ARG A 180 5.10 19.47 -8.42
C ARG A 180 6.29 19.21 -9.34
N PHE A 181 6.89 18.03 -9.25
CA PHE A 181 8.02 17.65 -10.09
C PHE A 181 7.60 17.55 -11.55
N ARG A 182 8.32 18.29 -12.43
CA ARG A 182 8.00 18.38 -13.87
C ARG A 182 8.68 17.32 -14.73
N GLY A 183 9.70 16.61 -14.19
CA GLY A 183 10.38 15.50 -14.88
C GLY A 183 9.54 14.23 -14.88
N GLN A 184 10.09 13.18 -15.43
CA GLN A 184 9.49 11.86 -15.43
C GLN A 184 9.86 11.10 -14.17
N LEU A 185 8.93 10.24 -13.73
CA LEU A 185 9.11 9.41 -12.57
C LEU A 185 8.97 7.94 -12.95
N LEU A 186 9.89 7.12 -12.44
CA LEU A 186 9.74 5.67 -12.40
C LEU A 186 9.98 5.19 -10.98
N MET A 187 9.00 4.61 -10.33
CA MET A 187 9.15 4.20 -8.94
C MET A 187 8.58 2.83 -8.64
N VAL A 188 9.18 2.16 -7.67
CA VAL A 188 8.63 1.00 -6.97
C VAL A 188 8.23 1.44 -5.57
N THR A 189 7.00 1.20 -5.17
CA THR A 189 6.55 1.36 -3.79
C THR A 189 5.37 0.45 -3.50
N HIS A 190 5.19 0.10 -2.25
CA HIS A 190 4.05 -0.67 -1.75
C HIS A 190 2.99 0.22 -1.10
N ASP A 191 3.23 1.54 -0.99
CA ASP A 191 2.25 2.52 -0.52
C ASP A 191 1.22 2.81 -1.61
N ARG A 192 0.00 2.27 -1.42
CA ARG A 192 -1.11 2.34 -2.38
C ARG A 192 -1.65 3.76 -2.52
N TYR A 193 -1.77 4.54 -1.43
CA TYR A 193 -2.18 5.94 -1.48
C TYR A 193 -1.17 6.79 -2.23
N PHE A 194 0.12 6.54 -1.99
CA PHE A 194 1.18 7.23 -2.71
C PHE A 194 1.11 6.94 -4.21
N LEU A 195 0.94 5.66 -4.60
CA LEU A 195 0.74 5.28 -6.00
C LEU A 195 -0.48 5.97 -6.62
N ASP A 196 -1.62 5.94 -5.92
CA ASP A 196 -2.86 6.52 -6.43
C ASP A 196 -2.78 8.03 -6.64
N ASN A 197 -2.10 8.72 -5.71
CA ASN A 197 -1.99 10.16 -5.71
C ASN A 197 -0.94 10.74 -6.67
N VAL A 198 0.11 9.97 -6.97
CA VAL A 198 1.31 10.47 -7.64
C VAL A 198 1.45 9.94 -9.06
N THR A 199 0.97 8.70 -9.34
CA THR A 199 1.18 8.08 -10.64
C THR A 199 0.03 8.35 -11.61
N ASN A 200 0.36 8.40 -12.91
CA ASN A 200 -0.59 8.44 -14.02
C ASN A 200 -0.52 7.18 -14.89
N ARG A 201 0.40 6.27 -14.56
CA ARG A 201 0.58 5.02 -15.27
C ARG A 201 1.14 3.97 -14.34
N ILE A 202 0.58 2.77 -14.36
CA ILE A 202 1.07 1.62 -13.60
C ILE A 202 1.63 0.56 -14.55
N ILE A 203 2.77 -0.03 -14.16
CA ILE A 203 3.37 -1.17 -14.84
C ILE A 203 3.39 -2.34 -13.88
N GLU A 204 2.71 -3.41 -14.25
CA GLU A 204 2.73 -4.66 -13.50
C GLU A 204 3.80 -5.58 -14.07
N VAL A 205 4.68 -6.09 -13.20
CA VAL A 205 5.67 -7.13 -13.54
C VAL A 205 5.12 -8.46 -13.05
N ASP A 206 4.68 -9.31 -13.98
CA ASP A 206 4.11 -10.63 -13.66
C ASP A 206 4.66 -11.71 -14.60
N GLY A 207 5.23 -12.78 -14.02
CA GLY A 207 5.75 -13.92 -14.76
C GLY A 207 6.81 -13.59 -15.84
N GLY A 208 7.62 -12.54 -15.61
CA GLY A 208 8.63 -12.06 -16.56
C GLY A 208 8.08 -11.13 -17.64
N SER A 209 6.77 -10.89 -17.68
CA SER A 209 6.12 -9.99 -18.63
C SER A 209 5.79 -8.64 -17.99
N LEU A 210 5.64 -7.59 -18.82
CA LEU A 210 5.20 -6.27 -18.37
C LEU A 210 3.81 -5.97 -18.92
N TYR A 211 2.90 -5.59 -18.03
CA TYR A 211 1.57 -5.10 -18.38
C TYR A 211 1.49 -3.62 -18.01
N SER A 212 1.11 -2.78 -18.98
CA SER A 212 1.05 -1.33 -18.79
C SER A 212 -0.38 -0.84 -18.79
N TYR A 213 -0.76 -0.09 -17.76
CA TYR A 213 -2.07 0.50 -17.56
C TYR A 213 -1.92 2.02 -17.48
N ALA A 214 -2.58 2.76 -18.36
CA ALA A 214 -2.55 4.22 -18.43
C ALA A 214 -3.55 4.83 -17.44
N GLU A 215 -3.44 4.45 -16.17
CA GLU A 215 -4.32 4.81 -15.06
C GLU A 215 -3.50 4.90 -13.76
N ASN A 216 -4.08 5.51 -12.71
CA ASN A 216 -3.58 5.46 -11.35
C ASN A 216 -3.79 4.07 -10.72
N TYR A 217 -3.48 3.91 -9.42
CA TYR A 217 -3.56 2.61 -8.77
C TYR A 217 -5.00 2.06 -8.70
N SER A 218 -5.99 2.91 -8.41
CA SER A 218 -7.40 2.51 -8.37
C SER A 218 -7.92 2.06 -9.74
N GLY A 219 -7.56 2.78 -10.81
CA GLY A 219 -7.87 2.39 -12.19
C GLY A 219 -7.17 1.10 -12.62
N PHE A 220 -5.92 0.91 -12.19
CA PHE A 220 -5.17 -0.33 -12.40
C PHE A 220 -5.89 -1.56 -11.82
N LEU A 221 -6.36 -1.49 -10.57
CA LEU A 221 -7.06 -2.62 -9.93
C LEU A 221 -8.28 -3.06 -10.74
N ARG A 222 -9.08 -2.11 -11.22
CA ARG A 222 -10.23 -2.41 -12.07
C ARG A 222 -9.82 -3.10 -13.38
N LEU A 223 -8.84 -2.53 -14.09
CA LEU A 223 -8.39 -3.07 -15.37
C LEU A 223 -7.69 -4.44 -15.21
N LYS A 224 -6.99 -4.65 -14.08
CA LYS A 224 -6.40 -5.95 -13.73
C LYS A 224 -7.49 -7.01 -13.54
N SER A 225 -8.53 -6.70 -12.75
CA SER A 225 -9.67 -7.61 -12.54
C SER A 225 -10.35 -7.98 -13.87
N GLU A 226 -10.63 -7.00 -14.72
CA GLU A 226 -11.21 -7.25 -16.05
C GLU A 226 -10.31 -8.16 -16.91
N ARG A 227 -8.99 -7.93 -16.90
CA ARG A 227 -8.02 -8.78 -17.62
C ARG A 227 -8.04 -10.22 -17.11
N GLU A 228 -8.03 -10.41 -15.79
CA GLU A 228 -8.05 -11.72 -15.17
C GLU A 228 -9.36 -12.47 -15.43
N GLU A 229 -10.51 -11.79 -15.37
CA GLU A 229 -11.80 -12.37 -15.74
C GLU A 229 -11.85 -12.82 -17.21
N MET A 230 -11.37 -11.98 -18.14
CA MET A 230 -11.29 -12.33 -19.56
C MET A 230 -10.36 -13.53 -19.80
N ALA A 231 -9.24 -13.58 -19.11
CA ALA A 231 -8.29 -14.66 -19.23
C ALA A 231 -8.86 -15.97 -18.65
N ASN A 232 -9.53 -15.92 -17.50
CA ASN A 232 -10.24 -17.06 -16.90
C ASN A 232 -11.35 -17.59 -17.82
N ALA A 233 -12.17 -16.71 -18.39
CA ALA A 233 -13.21 -17.08 -19.35
C ALA A 233 -12.63 -17.73 -20.63
N THR A 234 -11.48 -17.24 -21.09
CA THR A 234 -10.78 -17.79 -22.26
C THR A 234 -10.21 -19.19 -21.95
N GLU A 235 -9.62 -19.36 -20.76
CA GLU A 235 -9.08 -20.67 -20.34
C GLU A 235 -10.21 -21.70 -20.11
N GLN A 236 -11.34 -21.30 -19.51
CA GLN A 236 -12.51 -22.17 -19.42
C GLN A 236 -13.01 -22.63 -20.79
N LYS A 237 -13.08 -21.72 -21.78
CA LYS A 237 -13.44 -22.08 -23.16
C LYS A 237 -12.43 -23.07 -23.76
N ARG A 238 -11.11 -22.84 -23.53
CA ARG A 238 -10.03 -23.72 -24.00
C ARG A 238 -10.13 -25.11 -23.36
N GLN A 239 -10.36 -25.20 -22.05
CA GLN A 239 -10.55 -26.48 -21.36
C GLN A 239 -11.77 -27.26 -21.86
N ASN A 240 -12.88 -26.56 -22.09
CA ASN A 240 -14.06 -27.19 -22.65
C ASN A 240 -13.80 -27.74 -24.07
N MET A 241 -12.99 -27.03 -24.86
CA MET A 241 -12.58 -27.47 -26.19
C MET A 241 -11.62 -28.66 -26.10
N LEU A 242 -10.62 -28.62 -25.20
CA LEU A 242 -9.72 -29.73 -24.93
C LEU A 242 -10.47 -31.00 -24.50
N ARG A 243 -11.48 -30.87 -23.61
CA ARG A 243 -12.32 -32.03 -23.22
C ARG A 243 -13.06 -32.64 -24.42
N LYS A 244 -13.60 -31.82 -25.31
CA LYS A 244 -14.29 -32.27 -26.53
C LYS A 244 -13.33 -32.96 -27.51
N GLU A 245 -12.14 -32.39 -27.71
CA GLU A 245 -11.12 -32.96 -28.57
C GLU A 245 -10.54 -34.27 -28.01
N LEU A 246 -10.30 -34.33 -26.69
CA LEU A 246 -9.86 -35.57 -26.00
C LEU A 246 -10.89 -36.67 -26.12
N ALA A 247 -12.18 -36.37 -25.91
CA ALA A 247 -13.26 -37.34 -26.08
C ALA A 247 -13.37 -37.86 -27.54
N TRP A 248 -13.05 -37.00 -28.52
CA TRP A 248 -13.00 -37.42 -29.91
C TRP A 248 -11.78 -38.32 -30.18
N ILE A 249 -10.59 -38.03 -29.68
CA ILE A 249 -9.37 -38.84 -29.81
C ILE A 249 -9.59 -40.20 -29.17
N GLN A 250 -10.19 -40.27 -27.96
CA GLN A 250 -10.45 -41.51 -27.23
C GLN A 250 -11.45 -42.46 -27.92
N ARG A 251 -12.32 -41.96 -28.80
CA ARG A 251 -13.23 -42.81 -29.61
C ARG A 251 -12.55 -43.60 -30.71
N GLY A 252 -11.22 -43.67 -30.77
CA GLY A 252 -10.47 -44.55 -31.63
C GLY A 252 -10.32 -44.06 -33.06
N CYS A 253 -10.20 -42.77 -33.28
CA CYS A 253 -9.89 -42.21 -34.57
C CYS A 253 -8.52 -42.66 -35.06
N GLN A 254 -8.48 -43.59 -36.02
CA GLN A 254 -7.24 -43.98 -36.69
C GLN A 254 -6.71 -42.81 -37.53
N ALA A 255 -5.51 -42.34 -37.21
CA ALA A 255 -4.84 -41.23 -37.91
C ALA A 255 -4.41 -41.60 -39.35
N ARG A 256 -5.37 -41.84 -40.25
CA ARG A 256 -5.11 -42.19 -41.66
C ARG A 256 -5.28 -41.06 -42.64
N SER A 257 -5.67 -39.86 -42.17
CA SER A 257 -5.84 -38.70 -43.06
C SER A 257 -5.12 -37.47 -42.53
N THR A 258 -4.59 -36.63 -43.43
CA THR A 258 -3.90 -35.35 -43.10
C THR A 258 -4.75 -34.41 -42.24
N LYS A 259 -6.08 -34.46 -42.40
CA LYS A 259 -7.01 -33.66 -41.58
C LYS A 259 -7.11 -34.15 -40.13
N GLN A 260 -6.94 -35.44 -39.91
CA GLN A 260 -6.96 -36.03 -38.57
C GLN A 260 -5.64 -35.74 -37.81
N GLN A 261 -4.51 -35.80 -38.53
CA GLN A 261 -3.21 -35.45 -37.97
C GLN A 261 -3.19 -33.96 -37.54
N ALA A 262 -3.59 -33.06 -38.42
CA ALA A 262 -3.68 -31.62 -38.11
C ALA A 262 -4.62 -31.29 -36.91
N ARG A 263 -5.59 -32.16 -36.59
CA ARG A 263 -6.47 -31.99 -35.43
C ARG A 263 -5.81 -32.49 -34.15
N ILE A 264 -4.99 -33.56 -34.21
CA ILE A 264 -4.18 -34.05 -33.12
C ILE A 264 -3.11 -33.00 -32.78
N ASP A 265 -2.39 -32.47 -33.75
CA ASP A 265 -1.38 -31.45 -33.60
C ASP A 265 -1.98 -30.21 -32.92
N ARG A 266 -3.16 -29.75 -33.35
CA ARG A 266 -3.89 -28.64 -32.72
C ARG A 266 -4.30 -28.93 -31.27
N TYR A 267 -4.66 -30.18 -30.95
CA TYR A 267 -4.93 -30.58 -29.55
C TYR A 267 -3.68 -30.49 -28.69
N GLU A 268 -2.53 -30.95 -29.21
CA GLU A 268 -1.25 -30.88 -28.52
C GLU A 268 -0.82 -29.43 -28.30
N ASP A 269 -0.94 -28.56 -29.31
CA ASP A 269 -0.68 -27.12 -29.21
C ASP A 269 -1.59 -26.45 -28.15
N MET A 270 -2.89 -26.75 -28.17
CA MET A 270 -3.84 -26.24 -27.19
C MET A 270 -3.56 -26.76 -25.78
N LYS A 271 -3.12 -28.00 -25.62
CA LYS A 271 -2.74 -28.61 -24.35
C LYS A 271 -1.48 -27.97 -23.78
N GLU A 272 -0.49 -27.70 -24.62
CA GLU A 272 0.73 -26.99 -24.25
C GLU A 272 0.41 -25.54 -23.82
N ALA A 273 -0.38 -24.81 -24.60
CA ALA A 273 -0.83 -23.47 -24.29
C ALA A 273 -1.68 -23.41 -22.99
N SER A 274 -2.52 -24.42 -22.72
CA SER A 274 -3.27 -24.51 -21.46
C SER A 274 -2.37 -24.84 -20.28
N ARG A 275 -1.30 -25.63 -20.48
CA ARG A 275 -0.31 -25.92 -19.44
C ARG A 275 0.51 -24.68 -19.06
N GLN A 276 0.94 -23.90 -20.05
CA GLN A 276 1.63 -22.63 -19.85
C GLN A 276 0.71 -21.60 -19.16
N ALA A 277 -0.54 -21.48 -19.60
CA ALA A 277 -1.52 -20.63 -18.95
C ALA A 277 -1.78 -21.03 -17.50
N ARG A 278 -1.92 -22.31 -17.18
CA ARG A 278 -2.10 -22.77 -15.80
C ARG A 278 -0.92 -22.43 -14.89
N GLN A 279 0.31 -22.46 -15.39
CA GLN A 279 1.48 -22.07 -14.60
C GLN A 279 1.46 -20.58 -14.21
N SER A 280 0.81 -19.74 -15.01
CA SER A 280 0.58 -18.32 -14.72
C SER A 280 -0.74 -18.04 -13.96
N PHE A 281 -1.72 -18.97 -13.99
CA PHE A 281 -3.08 -18.79 -13.46
C PHE A 281 -3.38 -19.57 -12.16
N ASP A 282 -2.42 -20.28 -11.57
CA ASP A 282 -2.64 -21.02 -10.31
C ASP A 282 -2.84 -20.09 -9.08
N LYS A 283 -3.20 -18.82 -9.35
CA LYS A 283 -3.71 -17.85 -8.36
C LYS A 283 -5.22 -18.02 -8.19
N GLN A 284 -5.70 -19.20 -7.82
CA GLN A 284 -7.06 -19.29 -7.30
C GLN A 284 -7.06 -18.62 -5.92
N SER A 285 -7.88 -17.59 -5.76
CA SER A 285 -8.25 -17.01 -4.49
C SER A 285 -8.94 -18.06 -3.61
N LEU A 286 -8.15 -18.90 -2.99
CA LEU A 286 -8.61 -19.77 -1.91
C LEU A 286 -8.90 -18.83 -0.73
N GLU A 287 -10.15 -18.55 -0.45
CA GLU A 287 -10.57 -17.75 0.70
C GLU A 287 -9.93 -18.29 1.98
N LEU A 288 -9.29 -17.40 2.75
CA LEU A 288 -8.76 -17.73 4.07
C LEU A 288 -9.90 -17.69 5.06
N GLY A 289 -10.39 -18.85 5.50
CA GLY A 289 -11.21 -18.93 6.71
C GLY A 289 -10.36 -18.56 7.93
N SER A 290 -10.89 -17.74 8.84
CA SER A 290 -10.18 -17.36 10.05
C SER A 290 -9.98 -18.56 10.98
N VAL A 291 -8.84 -18.57 11.64
CA VAL A 291 -8.51 -19.58 12.67
C VAL A 291 -9.42 -19.41 13.87
N TYR A 292 -10.11 -20.47 14.28
CA TYR A 292 -11.02 -20.43 15.41
C TYR A 292 -10.30 -20.83 16.71
N THR A 293 -9.87 -19.84 17.49
CA THR A 293 -9.35 -20.02 18.86
C THR A 293 -10.22 -19.23 19.84
N ARG A 294 -10.72 -19.90 20.88
CA ARG A 294 -11.62 -19.28 21.85
C ARG A 294 -10.87 -18.28 22.73
N LEU A 295 -11.20 -16.99 22.61
CA LEU A 295 -10.77 -15.95 23.54
C LEU A 295 -11.70 -15.93 24.78
N GLY A 296 -11.15 -15.97 26.00
CA GLY A 296 -11.89 -15.90 27.25
C GLY A 296 -12.46 -14.52 27.54
N ARG A 297 -13.07 -14.34 28.71
CA ARG A 297 -13.58 -13.02 29.16
C ARG A 297 -12.44 -12.07 29.55
N LYS A 298 -11.35 -12.60 30.11
CA LYS A 298 -10.17 -11.83 30.47
C LYS A 298 -9.21 -11.82 29.27
N THR A 299 -8.92 -10.64 28.79
CA THR A 299 -8.10 -10.38 27.61
C THR A 299 -6.74 -9.84 28.01
N ILE A 300 -6.34 -8.68 27.55
CA ILE A 300 -5.12 -7.98 27.93
C ILE A 300 -5.52 -6.67 28.58
N GLU A 301 -5.02 -6.41 29.79
CA GLU A 301 -5.30 -5.21 30.57
C GLU A 301 -3.99 -4.49 30.88
N LEU A 302 -3.88 -3.23 30.49
CA LEU A 302 -2.77 -2.34 30.81
C LEU A 302 -3.16 -1.48 32.00
N ASN A 303 -2.47 -1.66 33.12
CA ASN A 303 -2.76 -0.93 34.34
C ASN A 303 -1.73 0.18 34.53
N SER A 304 -2.06 1.39 34.01
CA SER A 304 -1.30 2.63 34.22
C SER A 304 0.20 2.47 33.92
N ILE A 305 0.52 1.87 32.77
CA ILE A 305 1.90 1.62 32.37
C ILE A 305 2.65 2.90 32.05
N SER A 306 3.91 2.99 32.49
CA SER A 306 4.82 4.08 32.11
C SER A 306 6.18 3.51 31.74
N LYS A 307 6.85 4.16 30.78
CA LYS A 307 8.19 3.79 30.31
C LYS A 307 8.99 5.00 29.90
N SER A 308 10.26 5.05 30.34
CA SER A 308 11.20 6.12 30.02
C SER A 308 12.54 5.54 29.59
N PHE A 309 13.27 6.23 28.73
CA PHE A 309 14.66 5.94 28.39
C PHE A 309 15.51 7.16 28.69
N GLY A 310 16.28 7.08 29.75
CA GLY A 310 17.04 8.23 30.29
C GLY A 310 16.09 9.36 30.68
N ALA A 311 16.27 10.55 30.12
CA ALA A 311 15.42 11.71 30.37
C ALA A 311 14.14 11.75 29.51
N LYS A 312 14.03 10.90 28.50
CA LYS A 312 12.90 10.91 27.56
C LYS A 312 11.79 9.98 28.06
N LYS A 313 10.65 10.55 28.44
CA LYS A 313 9.43 9.79 28.76
C LYS A 313 8.75 9.36 27.47
N ILE A 314 8.56 8.07 27.30
CA ILE A 314 8.02 7.45 26.07
C ILE A 314 6.53 7.12 26.24
N ILE A 315 6.15 6.60 27.40
CA ILE A 315 4.76 6.28 27.76
C ILE A 315 4.53 6.83 29.16
N ASP A 316 3.42 7.54 29.35
CA ASP A 316 3.06 8.15 30.61
C ASP A 316 1.67 7.72 31.05
N ASN A 317 1.63 6.87 32.09
CA ASN A 317 0.40 6.48 32.78
C ASN A 317 -0.73 6.06 31.81
N PHE A 318 -0.45 5.10 30.90
CA PHE A 318 -1.39 4.64 29.89
C PHE A 318 -2.20 3.45 30.41
N PRO A 319 -3.49 3.61 30.75
CA PRO A 319 -4.42 2.53 31.07
C PRO A 319 -5.21 2.14 29.83
N TYR A 320 -5.37 0.85 29.56
CA TYR A 320 -6.27 0.37 28.52
C TYR A 320 -6.67 -1.09 28.74
N ILE A 321 -7.90 -1.44 28.39
CA ILE A 321 -8.41 -2.82 28.41
C ILE A 321 -8.78 -3.18 26.98
N PHE A 322 -8.06 -4.14 26.40
CA PHE A 322 -8.38 -4.65 25.07
C PHE A 322 -9.64 -5.51 25.12
N LEU A 323 -10.64 -5.13 24.37
CA LEU A 323 -11.89 -5.89 24.24
C LEU A 323 -11.76 -6.96 23.16
N ARG A 324 -12.67 -7.96 23.22
CA ARG A 324 -12.77 -8.94 22.13
C ARG A 324 -13.11 -8.21 20.83
N ASP A 325 -12.48 -8.64 19.76
CA ASP A 325 -12.66 -8.10 18.40
C ASP A 325 -12.19 -6.64 18.21
N ASP A 326 -11.46 -6.07 19.19
CA ASP A 326 -10.82 -4.76 19.02
C ASP A 326 -9.81 -4.79 17.87
N ARG A 327 -9.87 -3.77 17.01
CA ARG A 327 -8.95 -3.53 15.90
C ARG A 327 -8.32 -2.16 16.08
N ILE A 328 -7.07 -2.17 16.56
CA ILE A 328 -6.40 -0.98 17.07
C ILE A 328 -5.14 -0.68 16.26
N GLY A 329 -5.05 0.56 15.77
CA GLY A 329 -3.85 1.10 15.14
C GLY A 329 -3.09 2.03 16.08
N PHE A 330 -1.77 1.88 16.19
CA PHE A 330 -0.89 2.83 16.86
C PHE A 330 -0.08 3.62 15.84
N ILE A 331 -0.17 4.95 15.92
CA ILE A 331 0.51 5.87 15.01
C ILE A 331 1.35 6.90 15.77
N GLY A 332 2.33 7.50 15.10
CA GLY A 332 3.19 8.55 15.64
C GLY A 332 4.56 8.53 14.97
N ASN A 333 5.35 9.55 15.25
CA ASN A 333 6.67 9.73 14.64
C ASN A 333 7.64 8.61 14.99
N ASN A 334 8.67 8.43 14.18
CA ASN A 334 9.68 7.41 14.45
C ASN A 334 10.40 7.68 15.78
N GLY A 335 10.54 6.62 16.60
CA GLY A 335 11.14 6.71 17.94
C GLY A 335 10.24 7.34 19.02
N CYS A 336 8.92 7.43 18.79
CA CYS A 336 7.96 7.86 19.83
C CYS A 336 7.60 6.77 20.84
N GLY A 337 7.88 5.49 20.55
CA GLY A 337 7.67 4.38 21.49
C GLY A 337 6.68 3.31 21.05
N LYS A 338 6.22 3.31 19.80
CA LYS A 338 5.27 2.32 19.25
C LYS A 338 5.73 0.88 19.49
N SER A 339 6.88 0.49 18.98
CA SER A 339 7.44 -0.86 19.17
C SER A 339 7.77 -1.17 20.63
N THR A 340 8.08 -0.16 21.45
CA THR A 340 8.28 -0.33 22.89
C THR A 340 6.98 -0.75 23.57
N LEU A 341 5.87 -0.11 23.23
CA LEU A 341 4.55 -0.48 23.74
C LEU A 341 4.18 -1.92 23.33
N MET A 342 4.43 -2.32 22.07
CA MET A 342 4.20 -3.70 21.62
C MET A 342 5.02 -4.72 22.43
N LYS A 343 6.30 -4.42 22.69
CA LYS A 343 7.17 -5.27 23.52
C LYS A 343 6.72 -5.35 24.98
N ILE A 344 6.10 -4.30 25.53
CA ILE A 344 5.52 -4.31 26.87
C ILE A 344 4.24 -5.17 26.88
N ILE A 345 3.35 -5.02 25.91
CA ILE A 345 2.11 -5.81 25.79
C ILE A 345 2.42 -7.30 25.68
N THR A 346 3.48 -7.66 24.95
CA THR A 346 3.90 -9.06 24.77
C THR A 346 4.71 -9.62 25.93
N GLY A 347 5.07 -8.80 26.93
CA GLY A 347 5.90 -9.21 28.07
C GLY A 347 7.39 -9.36 27.76
N ILE A 348 7.85 -8.99 26.55
CA ILE A 348 9.28 -8.99 26.19
C ILE A 348 10.04 -7.90 26.95
N MET A 349 9.36 -6.80 27.30
CA MET A 349 9.92 -5.68 28.05
C MET A 349 9.04 -5.34 29.25
N GLU A 350 9.62 -5.12 30.42
CA GLU A 350 8.89 -4.67 31.60
C GLU A 350 8.69 -3.14 31.58
N PRO A 351 7.50 -2.63 31.99
CA PRO A 351 7.30 -1.21 32.21
C PRO A 351 8.08 -0.73 33.44
N ASP A 352 8.34 0.57 33.53
CA ASP A 352 9.01 1.16 34.71
C ASP A 352 8.02 1.33 35.88
N SER A 353 6.73 1.52 35.58
CA SER A 353 5.64 1.51 36.56
C SER A 353 4.35 0.99 35.91
N GLY A 354 3.42 0.52 36.71
CA GLY A 354 2.25 -0.19 36.27
C GLY A 354 2.54 -1.67 35.96
N TYR A 355 1.57 -2.38 35.40
CA TYR A 355 1.72 -3.79 35.04
C TYR A 355 0.76 -4.15 33.89
N VAL A 356 1.09 -5.24 33.20
CA VAL A 356 0.25 -5.83 32.14
C VAL A 356 -0.33 -7.14 32.68
N GLU A 357 -1.63 -7.29 32.58
CA GLU A 357 -2.31 -8.51 32.95
C GLU A 357 -2.83 -9.22 31.68
N ILE A 358 -2.34 -10.44 31.43
CA ILE A 358 -2.70 -11.24 30.27
C ILE A 358 -3.59 -12.39 30.71
N GLY A 359 -4.76 -12.52 30.09
CA GLY A 359 -5.70 -13.59 30.36
C GLY A 359 -5.15 -14.98 30.01
N PRO A 360 -5.51 -16.04 30.76
CA PRO A 360 -4.92 -17.37 30.62
C PRO A 360 -5.23 -18.06 29.27
N THR A 361 -6.23 -17.57 28.53
CA THR A 361 -6.61 -18.09 27.20
C THR A 361 -6.02 -17.27 26.06
N VAL A 362 -5.30 -16.19 26.37
CA VAL A 362 -4.69 -15.32 25.38
C VAL A 362 -3.49 -16.03 24.74
N LYS A 363 -3.49 -16.09 23.43
CA LYS A 363 -2.41 -16.60 22.60
C LYS A 363 -1.98 -15.52 21.64
N ILE A 364 -0.85 -14.89 21.92
CA ILE A 364 -0.35 -13.76 21.15
C ILE A 364 0.50 -14.27 19.99
N GLY A 365 0.14 -13.87 18.76
CA GLY A 365 1.00 -13.95 17.59
C GLY A 365 1.64 -12.58 17.37
N PHE A 366 2.96 -12.51 17.47
CA PHE A 366 3.68 -11.25 17.33
C PHE A 366 4.54 -11.23 16.09
N PHE A 367 4.18 -10.39 15.14
CA PHE A 367 4.97 -10.12 13.95
C PHE A 367 5.88 -8.91 14.19
N MET A 368 7.16 -9.18 14.43
CA MET A 368 8.18 -8.18 14.76
C MET A 368 8.80 -7.57 13.52
N GLN A 369 9.42 -6.39 13.68
CA GLN A 369 10.15 -5.71 12.62
C GLN A 369 11.39 -6.50 12.13
N GLU A 370 12.13 -7.16 13.04
CA GLU A 370 13.26 -8.01 12.71
C GLU A 370 12.87 -9.50 12.73
N ASN A 371 13.27 -10.23 11.72
CA ASN A 371 13.04 -11.67 11.60
C ASN A 371 14.32 -12.43 11.91
N LYS A 372 14.22 -13.46 12.76
CA LYS A 372 15.30 -14.44 12.97
C LYS A 372 14.72 -15.82 12.77
N PHE A 373 15.26 -16.55 11.83
CA PHE A 373 14.98 -17.98 11.67
C PHE A 373 16.02 -18.75 12.48
N GLU A 374 15.57 -19.71 13.28
CA GLU A 374 16.47 -20.53 14.09
C GLU A 374 17.34 -21.44 13.22
N ASP A 375 16.77 -21.99 12.15
CA ASP A 375 17.46 -22.83 11.17
C ASP A 375 17.06 -22.47 9.74
N GLU A 376 17.92 -21.73 9.05
CA GLU A 376 17.70 -21.33 7.65
C GLU A 376 17.99 -22.47 6.65
N SER A 377 18.51 -23.62 7.07
CA SER A 377 18.77 -24.77 6.19
C SER A 377 17.50 -25.54 5.83
N LEU A 378 16.44 -25.39 6.63
CA LEU A 378 15.15 -26.04 6.40
C LEU A 378 14.50 -25.54 5.10
N THR A 379 13.69 -26.42 4.49
CA THR A 379 12.82 -25.99 3.40
C THR A 379 11.65 -25.16 3.95
N VAL A 380 11.05 -24.31 3.13
CA VAL A 380 9.85 -23.52 3.49
C VAL A 380 8.76 -24.42 4.09
N LEU A 381 8.47 -25.55 3.43
CA LEU A 381 7.42 -26.46 3.88
C LEU A 381 7.77 -27.16 5.21
N ASP A 382 9.02 -27.59 5.39
CA ASP A 382 9.44 -28.25 6.62
C ASP A 382 9.41 -27.29 7.80
N TYR A 383 9.82 -26.03 7.59
CA TYR A 383 9.75 -24.97 8.59
C TYR A 383 8.29 -24.72 9.04
N VAL A 384 7.36 -24.57 8.08
CA VAL A 384 5.94 -24.36 8.40
C VAL A 384 5.31 -25.58 9.07
N LYS A 385 5.64 -26.80 8.64
CA LYS A 385 5.18 -28.05 9.27
C LYS A 385 5.69 -28.22 10.70
N ALA A 386 6.89 -27.76 11.00
CA ALA A 386 7.44 -27.80 12.36
C ALA A 386 6.60 -26.97 13.35
N ILE A 387 5.93 -25.90 12.88
CA ILE A 387 5.01 -25.09 13.67
C ILE A 387 3.63 -25.77 13.80
N GLY A 388 3.13 -26.30 12.68
CA GLY A 388 1.85 -27.01 12.64
C GLY A 388 1.60 -27.70 11.32
N GLU A 389 1.11 -28.94 11.36
CA GLU A 389 0.76 -29.68 10.14
C GLU A 389 -0.50 -29.13 9.46
N TYR A 390 -1.40 -28.53 10.24
CA TYR A 390 -2.65 -27.94 9.77
C TYR A 390 -3.12 -26.85 10.72
N VAL A 391 -3.93 -25.95 10.21
CA VAL A 391 -4.65 -24.92 10.95
C VAL A 391 -6.14 -25.19 10.86
N ILE A 392 -6.87 -25.02 11.96
CA ILE A 392 -8.33 -25.18 12.01
C ILE A 392 -8.96 -23.82 11.72
N THR A 393 -9.72 -23.74 10.65
CA THR A 393 -10.48 -22.56 10.27
C THR A 393 -11.99 -22.82 10.37
N ALA A 394 -12.81 -21.79 10.26
CA ALA A 394 -14.26 -21.93 10.21
C ALA A 394 -14.74 -22.87 9.08
N ASP A 395 -14.01 -22.90 7.96
CA ASP A 395 -14.32 -23.67 6.76
C ASP A 395 -13.74 -25.09 6.78
N GLY A 396 -12.95 -25.45 7.81
CA GLY A 396 -12.34 -26.76 7.95
C GLY A 396 -10.84 -26.71 8.27
N ARG A 397 -10.15 -27.82 7.97
CA ARG A 397 -8.69 -27.93 8.19
C ARG A 397 -7.94 -27.55 6.92
N ILE A 398 -6.98 -26.64 7.06
CA ILE A 398 -6.07 -26.21 6.00
C ILE A 398 -4.68 -26.75 6.32
N THR A 399 -4.07 -27.51 5.42
CA THR A 399 -2.72 -28.07 5.60
C THR A 399 -1.63 -27.01 5.45
N ALA A 400 -0.44 -27.28 6.03
CA ALA A 400 0.73 -26.41 5.90
C ALA A 400 1.06 -26.08 4.42
N SER A 401 0.96 -27.06 3.52
CA SER A 401 1.20 -26.86 2.08
C SER A 401 0.17 -25.90 1.45
N GLN A 402 -1.11 -26.06 1.79
CA GLN A 402 -2.15 -25.15 1.32
C GLN A 402 -1.98 -23.73 1.88
N MET A 403 -1.54 -23.60 3.14
CA MET A 403 -1.20 -22.30 3.70
C MET A 403 0.00 -21.66 2.99
N CYS A 404 1.03 -22.43 2.66
CA CYS A 404 2.14 -21.95 1.84
C CYS A 404 1.66 -21.45 0.47
N GLU A 405 0.77 -22.19 -0.21
CA GLU A 405 0.20 -21.78 -1.50
C GLU A 405 -0.58 -20.48 -1.40
N LYS A 406 -1.40 -20.32 -0.35
CA LYS A 406 -2.15 -19.09 -0.08
C LYS A 406 -1.24 -17.88 0.13
N PHE A 407 -0.08 -18.09 0.75
CA PHE A 407 0.97 -17.09 0.92
C PHE A 407 1.95 -17.05 -0.26
N LEU A 408 1.51 -17.41 -1.46
CA LEU A 408 2.26 -17.31 -2.72
C LEU A 408 3.58 -18.13 -2.74
N PHE A 409 3.70 -19.17 -1.91
CA PHE A 409 4.77 -20.16 -2.02
C PHE A 409 4.30 -21.31 -2.88
N ASN A 410 4.57 -21.24 -4.17
CA ASN A 410 4.23 -22.33 -5.09
C ASN A 410 5.00 -23.62 -4.75
N MET A 411 4.56 -24.77 -5.34
CA MET A 411 5.12 -26.08 -5.08
C MET A 411 6.67 -26.11 -5.15
N LYS A 412 7.29 -25.42 -6.10
CA LYS A 412 8.76 -25.37 -6.23
C LYS A 412 9.39 -24.60 -5.07
N MET A 413 8.79 -23.48 -4.69
CA MET A 413 9.28 -22.63 -3.58
C MET A 413 9.15 -23.33 -2.23
N GLN A 414 8.13 -24.17 -2.03
CA GLN A 414 7.94 -24.92 -0.78
C GLN A 414 9.12 -25.86 -0.47
N TRP A 415 9.80 -26.37 -1.49
CA TRP A 415 10.98 -27.24 -1.36
C TRP A 415 12.31 -26.45 -1.41
N THR A 416 12.26 -25.13 -1.48
CA THR A 416 13.47 -24.30 -1.50
C THR A 416 13.93 -24.04 -0.06
N PRO A 417 15.24 -24.16 0.25
CA PRO A 417 15.79 -23.77 1.54
C PRO A 417 15.59 -22.27 1.82
N ILE A 418 15.35 -21.91 3.09
CA ILE A 418 15.12 -20.53 3.53
C ILE A 418 16.30 -19.62 3.18
N THR A 419 17.53 -20.14 3.18
CA THR A 419 18.73 -19.37 2.77
C THR A 419 18.65 -18.80 1.36
N LYS A 420 17.91 -19.44 0.45
CA LYS A 420 17.77 -19.01 -0.96
C LYS A 420 16.62 -18.05 -1.20
N LEU A 421 15.82 -17.74 -0.17
CA LEU A 421 14.71 -16.79 -0.27
C LEU A 421 15.24 -15.35 -0.26
N SER A 422 14.59 -14.48 -1.02
CA SER A 422 14.75 -13.03 -0.94
C SER A 422 14.26 -12.47 0.40
N GLY A 423 14.66 -11.24 0.75
CA GLY A 423 14.24 -10.59 1.99
C GLY A 423 12.71 -10.52 2.14
N GLY A 424 11.99 -10.11 1.10
CA GLY A 424 10.53 -10.07 1.11
C GLY A 424 9.89 -11.46 1.20
N GLU A 425 10.45 -12.50 0.54
CA GLU A 425 9.99 -13.87 0.68
C GLU A 425 10.21 -14.41 2.11
N LYS A 426 11.35 -14.08 2.74
CA LYS A 426 11.61 -14.40 4.15
C LYS A 426 10.60 -13.69 5.07
N ARG A 427 10.31 -12.42 4.80
CA ARG A 427 9.33 -11.65 5.56
C ARG A 427 7.93 -12.26 5.49
N ARG A 428 7.51 -12.67 4.29
CA ARG A 428 6.25 -13.36 4.04
C ARG A 428 6.18 -14.73 4.72
N LEU A 429 7.28 -15.49 4.71
CA LEU A 429 7.36 -16.78 5.43
C LEU A 429 7.23 -16.59 6.95
N TYR A 430 7.83 -15.54 7.50
CA TYR A 430 7.71 -15.21 8.90
C TYR A 430 6.28 -14.80 9.28
N LEU A 431 5.59 -14.02 8.44
CA LEU A 431 4.17 -13.74 8.64
C LEU A 431 3.35 -15.03 8.66
N LEU A 432 3.54 -15.89 7.68
CA LEU A 432 2.88 -17.20 7.62
C LEU A 432 3.14 -18.01 8.90
N SER A 433 4.36 -18.01 9.42
CA SER A 433 4.71 -18.76 10.65
C SER A 433 3.91 -18.27 11.86
N VAL A 434 3.78 -16.95 12.03
CA VAL A 434 2.98 -16.35 13.12
C VAL A 434 1.50 -16.75 13.02
N LEU A 435 0.95 -16.78 11.80
CA LEU A 435 -0.46 -17.17 11.59
C LEU A 435 -0.68 -18.68 11.79
N MET A 436 0.30 -19.51 11.46
CA MET A 436 0.25 -20.96 11.70
C MET A 436 0.18 -21.34 13.17
N GLU A 437 0.67 -20.49 14.07
CA GLU A 437 0.53 -20.69 15.51
C GLU A 437 -0.91 -20.59 16.02
N SER A 438 -1.85 -20.18 15.17
CA SER A 438 -3.27 -20.03 15.52
C SER A 438 -3.50 -19.06 16.70
N PRO A 439 -3.03 -17.80 16.62
CA PRO A 439 -3.22 -16.81 17.68
C PRO A 439 -4.70 -16.39 17.80
N ASN A 440 -5.06 -15.81 18.97
CA ASN A 440 -6.32 -15.08 19.16
C ASN A 440 -6.11 -13.61 19.52
N VAL A 441 -4.85 -13.19 19.63
CA VAL A 441 -4.41 -11.80 19.65
C VAL A 441 -3.28 -11.68 18.63
N LEU A 442 -3.46 -10.85 17.63
CA LEU A 442 -2.47 -10.61 16.58
C LEU A 442 -1.85 -9.23 16.77
N ILE A 443 -0.54 -9.19 16.97
CA ILE A 443 0.23 -7.95 17.09
C ILE A 443 1.13 -7.83 15.88
N LEU A 444 1.00 -6.72 15.14
CA LEU A 444 1.73 -6.45 13.89
C LEU A 444 2.55 -5.18 14.04
N ASP A 445 3.89 -5.31 14.06
CA ASP A 445 4.81 -4.16 14.11
C ASP A 445 5.38 -3.89 12.72
N GLU A 446 4.89 -2.84 12.06
CA GLU A 446 5.20 -2.42 10.70
C GLU A 446 5.09 -3.59 9.68
N PRO A 447 3.91 -4.22 9.54
CA PRO A 447 3.74 -5.36 8.65
C PRO A 447 3.86 -4.96 7.17
N THR A 448 3.61 -3.71 6.85
CA THR A 448 3.63 -3.19 5.48
C THR A 448 5.03 -2.97 4.93
N ASN A 449 6.04 -2.88 5.80
CA ASN A 449 7.44 -2.82 5.38
C ASN A 449 7.88 -4.16 4.81
N ASP A 450 8.47 -4.14 3.61
CA ASP A 450 9.05 -5.30 2.91
C ASP A 450 8.05 -6.38 2.44
N LEU A 451 6.73 -6.21 2.67
CA LEU A 451 5.69 -7.05 2.05
C LEU A 451 5.21 -6.43 0.74
N ASP A 452 4.96 -7.26 -0.26
CA ASP A 452 4.33 -6.82 -1.51
C ASP A 452 2.81 -6.63 -1.34
N ILE A 453 2.23 -5.88 -2.27
CA ILE A 453 0.80 -5.53 -2.25
C ILE A 453 -0.09 -6.78 -2.22
N GLU A 454 0.26 -7.83 -2.98
CA GLU A 454 -0.51 -9.08 -3.00
C GLU A 454 -0.48 -9.79 -1.63
N THR A 455 0.67 -9.79 -0.95
CA THR A 455 0.78 -10.35 0.41
C THR A 455 0.00 -9.50 1.43
N LEU A 456 0.00 -8.17 1.27
CA LEU A 456 -0.80 -7.29 2.11
C LEU A 456 -2.30 -7.53 1.93
N GLU A 457 -2.78 -7.73 0.71
CA GLU A 457 -4.17 -8.10 0.42
C GLU A 457 -4.56 -9.43 1.12
N ILE A 458 -3.68 -10.44 1.06
CA ILE A 458 -3.89 -11.71 1.76
C ILE A 458 -3.97 -11.50 3.29
N LEU A 459 -3.10 -10.65 3.85
CA LEU A 459 -3.11 -10.32 5.27
C LEU A 459 -4.39 -9.57 5.66
N GLU A 460 -4.80 -8.58 4.88
CA GLU A 460 -6.03 -7.82 5.08
C GLU A 460 -7.26 -8.73 5.08
N ASP A 461 -7.39 -9.60 4.07
CA ASP A 461 -8.48 -10.58 3.98
C ASP A 461 -8.47 -11.59 5.15
N TYR A 462 -7.29 -11.94 5.64
CA TYR A 462 -7.17 -12.75 6.85
C TYR A 462 -7.66 -12.00 8.09
N ILE A 463 -7.26 -10.74 8.25
CA ILE A 463 -7.65 -9.90 9.39
C ILE A 463 -9.17 -9.63 9.37
N ASP A 464 -9.76 -9.39 8.20
CA ASP A 464 -11.21 -9.17 8.06
C ASP A 464 -12.03 -10.34 8.64
N LYS A 465 -11.54 -11.56 8.45
CA LYS A 465 -12.17 -12.78 8.95
C LYS A 465 -11.67 -13.22 10.34
N PHE A 466 -10.70 -12.51 10.90
CA PHE A 466 -10.06 -12.88 12.17
C PHE A 466 -10.96 -12.58 13.36
N ALA A 467 -11.34 -13.61 14.12
CA ALA A 467 -12.17 -13.51 15.33
C ALA A 467 -11.27 -13.36 16.58
N GLY A 468 -10.74 -12.16 16.80
CA GLY A 468 -9.85 -11.88 17.91
C GLY A 468 -9.34 -10.43 17.89
N ILE A 469 -8.44 -10.11 18.80
CA ILE A 469 -7.87 -8.77 18.95
C ILE A 469 -6.77 -8.58 17.90
N VAL A 470 -6.82 -7.47 17.17
CA VAL A 470 -5.75 -7.03 16.26
C VAL A 470 -5.17 -5.72 16.77
N ILE A 471 -3.86 -5.72 16.97
CA ILE A 471 -3.09 -4.54 17.36
C ILE A 471 -2.02 -4.31 16.29
N THR A 472 -2.04 -3.18 15.63
CA THR A 472 -1.08 -2.90 14.56
C THR A 472 -0.37 -1.56 14.74
N VAL A 473 0.90 -1.53 14.37
CA VAL A 473 1.67 -0.32 14.14
C VAL A 473 1.95 -0.28 12.65
N SER A 474 1.51 0.75 11.96
CA SER A 474 1.82 0.92 10.54
C SER A 474 1.89 2.40 10.14
N HIS A 475 2.67 2.67 9.10
CA HIS A 475 2.70 3.94 8.39
C HIS A 475 1.88 3.89 7.08
N ASP A 476 1.38 2.72 6.71
CA ASP A 476 0.49 2.56 5.55
C ASP A 476 -0.93 3.00 5.92
N ARG A 477 -1.33 4.13 5.35
CA ARG A 477 -2.63 4.75 5.57
C ARG A 477 -3.77 3.89 5.06
N TYR A 478 -3.60 3.26 3.91
CA TYR A 478 -4.60 2.38 3.29
C TYR A 478 -4.86 1.14 4.16
N PHE A 479 -3.78 0.51 4.65
CA PHE A 479 -3.85 -0.62 5.55
C PHE A 479 -4.59 -0.27 6.86
N LEU A 480 -4.26 0.90 7.44
CA LEU A 480 -4.93 1.37 8.66
C LEU A 480 -6.42 1.64 8.42
N ASP A 481 -6.79 2.33 7.32
CA ASP A 481 -8.19 2.61 7.02
C ASP A 481 -9.03 1.35 6.82
N ARG A 482 -8.42 0.27 6.30
CA ARG A 482 -9.11 -1.00 6.06
C ARG A 482 -9.20 -1.88 7.31
N VAL A 483 -8.15 -1.88 8.15
CA VAL A 483 -7.96 -2.91 9.18
C VAL A 483 -8.40 -2.45 10.57
N VAL A 484 -8.35 -1.12 10.88
CA VAL A 484 -8.56 -0.64 12.24
C VAL A 484 -9.84 0.16 12.40
N ASP A 485 -10.48 -0.01 13.57
CA ASP A 485 -11.68 0.74 13.96
C ASP A 485 -11.34 1.90 14.90
N ARG A 486 -10.10 1.92 15.44
CA ARG A 486 -9.66 2.88 16.44
C ARG A 486 -8.16 3.14 16.34
N ILE A 487 -7.76 4.40 16.45
CA ILE A 487 -6.36 4.84 16.40
C ILE A 487 -5.92 5.43 17.72
N PHE A 488 -4.73 5.03 18.18
CA PHE A 488 -4.00 5.65 19.27
C PHE A 488 -2.79 6.42 18.73
N ALA A 489 -2.83 7.73 18.84
CA ALA A 489 -1.77 8.63 18.38
C ALA A 489 -0.83 9.01 19.51
N PHE A 490 0.49 8.83 19.30
CA PHE A 490 1.54 9.33 20.19
C PHE A 490 1.77 10.82 19.90
N GLU A 491 1.22 11.71 20.74
CA GLU A 491 1.31 13.17 20.58
C GLU A 491 2.59 13.78 21.18
N GLY A 492 3.54 12.94 21.62
CA GLY A 492 4.79 13.35 22.27
C GLY A 492 4.68 13.38 23.81
N SER A 493 5.84 13.53 24.48
CA SER A 493 5.94 13.57 25.95
C SER A 493 5.27 12.39 26.67
N GLY A 494 5.10 11.25 26.00
CA GLY A 494 4.49 10.03 26.55
C GLY A 494 2.95 10.02 26.51
N VAL A 495 2.32 11.05 25.99
CA VAL A 495 0.84 11.11 25.88
C VAL A 495 0.37 10.30 24.67
N ILE A 496 -0.57 9.40 24.92
CA ILE A 496 -1.23 8.59 23.89
C ILE A 496 -2.72 8.97 23.88
N LYS A 497 -3.22 9.43 22.73
CA LYS A 497 -4.58 9.90 22.58
C LYS A 497 -5.36 9.00 21.64
N GLN A 498 -6.59 8.70 22.03
CA GLN A 498 -7.50 7.83 21.29
C GLN A 498 -8.35 8.63 20.31
N TYR A 499 -8.51 8.08 19.10
CA TYR A 499 -9.40 8.56 18.05
C TYR A 499 -10.22 7.38 17.52
N GLU A 500 -11.53 7.60 17.34
CA GLU A 500 -12.42 6.63 16.71
C GLU A 500 -12.36 6.77 15.19
N GLY A 501 -12.32 5.63 14.49
CA GLY A 501 -12.22 5.50 13.05
C GLY A 501 -10.83 5.13 12.55
N GLY A 502 -10.63 5.12 11.23
CA GLY A 502 -9.39 4.82 10.55
C GLY A 502 -8.41 6.00 10.50
N PHE A 503 -7.40 5.87 9.65
CA PHE A 503 -6.39 6.91 9.48
C PHE A 503 -6.96 8.21 8.90
N SER A 504 -7.88 8.11 7.94
CA SER A 504 -8.54 9.26 7.32
C SER A 504 -9.32 10.09 8.34
N ASP A 505 -10.09 9.44 9.23
CA ASP A 505 -10.82 10.10 10.32
C ASP A 505 -9.90 10.78 11.33
N TYR A 506 -8.79 10.11 11.67
CA TYR A 506 -7.77 10.69 12.53
C TYR A 506 -7.15 11.94 11.90
N TYR A 507 -6.77 11.86 10.62
CA TYR A 507 -6.12 12.95 9.89
C TYR A 507 -7.00 14.21 9.85
N GLU A 508 -8.28 14.07 9.54
CA GLU A 508 -9.24 15.17 9.53
C GLU A 508 -9.38 15.81 10.92
N LYS A 509 -9.57 15.01 11.97
CA LYS A 509 -9.74 15.51 13.35
C LYS A 509 -8.49 16.19 13.88
N SER A 510 -7.29 15.66 13.58
CA SER A 510 -6.02 16.22 14.03
C SER A 510 -5.73 17.57 13.38
N HIS A 511 -6.03 17.74 12.07
CA HIS A 511 -5.83 19.00 11.35
C HIS A 511 -6.83 20.07 11.74
N GLN A 512 -8.09 19.72 12.01
CA GLN A 512 -9.09 20.63 12.54
C GLN A 512 -8.68 21.18 13.92
N SER A 513 -8.14 20.33 14.79
CA SER A 513 -7.66 20.74 16.12
C SER A 513 -6.39 21.60 16.06
N ALA A 514 -5.46 21.31 15.14
CA ALA A 514 -4.24 22.09 14.92
C ALA A 514 -4.57 23.48 14.34
N GLY A 515 -5.48 23.58 13.37
CA GLY A 515 -5.95 24.85 12.82
C GLY A 515 -6.62 25.75 13.86
N ALA A 516 -7.40 25.16 14.76
CA ALA A 516 -8.02 25.89 15.88
C ALA A 516 -6.99 26.35 16.93
N ALA A 517 -5.93 25.58 17.17
CA ALA A 517 -4.84 25.95 18.09
C ALA A 517 -3.97 27.09 17.53
N VAL A 518 -3.63 27.04 16.23
CA VAL A 518 -2.89 28.12 15.54
C VAL A 518 -3.70 29.42 15.50
N ALA A 519 -5.02 29.34 15.26
CA ALA A 519 -5.91 30.49 15.29
C ALA A 519 -6.02 31.10 16.71
N ARG A 520 -5.97 30.28 17.78
CA ARG A 520 -5.92 30.77 19.18
C ARG A 520 -4.59 31.42 19.52
N GLN A 521 -3.46 30.88 19.09
CA GLN A 521 -2.13 31.46 19.32
C GLN A 521 -1.92 32.77 18.53
N ALA A 522 -2.45 32.87 17.32
CA ALA A 522 -2.44 34.10 16.54
C ALA A 522 -3.31 35.23 17.18
N ALA A 523 -4.41 34.84 17.84
CA ALA A 523 -5.27 35.76 18.57
C ALA A 523 -4.66 36.25 19.89
N GLU A 524 -3.74 35.48 20.49
CA GLU A 524 -3.03 35.85 21.73
C GLU A 524 -1.80 36.74 21.49
N GLN A 525 -1.25 36.80 20.27
CA GLN A 525 -0.10 37.67 19.93
C GLN A 525 -0.44 39.09 19.51
N ASP A 526 -1.69 39.39 19.19
CA ASP A 526 -2.17 40.76 18.90
C ASP A 526 -2.73 41.45 20.16
N GLY A 527 -1.88 41.59 21.17
CA GLY A 527 -2.20 42.29 22.40
C GLY A 527 -2.35 43.82 22.20
N LYS A 528 -3.55 44.30 21.94
CA LYS A 528 -4.01 45.65 22.29
C LYS A 528 -5.40 45.61 22.93
N PRO A 529 -5.63 46.24 24.08
CA PRO A 529 -6.92 46.19 24.73
C PRO A 529 -7.91 47.11 24.01
N ALA A 530 -8.80 46.52 23.22
CA ALA A 530 -9.99 47.20 22.72
C ALA A 530 -11.17 46.82 23.60
N SER A 531 -11.82 47.88 24.10
CA SER A 531 -12.96 47.86 25.01
C SER A 531 -14.05 46.88 24.59
N VAL A 532 -14.45 46.10 25.57
CA VAL A 532 -15.60 45.18 25.58
C VAL A 532 -16.88 45.90 25.14
N ARG A 533 -17.42 45.50 24.00
CA ARG A 533 -18.85 45.52 23.72
C ARG A 533 -19.24 44.13 23.21
N ASN A 534 -19.57 43.27 24.17
CA ASN A 534 -20.28 42.03 23.95
C ASN A 534 -21.57 42.30 23.16
N ARG A 535 -21.64 41.78 21.95
CA ARG A 535 -22.87 41.29 21.33
C ARG A 535 -22.49 40.03 20.54
N GLU A 536 -22.41 38.92 21.26
CA GLU A 536 -22.54 37.60 20.65
C GLU A 536 -23.96 37.50 20.08
N HIS A 537 -24.09 37.72 18.81
CA HIS A 537 -25.22 37.19 18.06
C HIS A 537 -24.82 35.76 17.71
N GLU A 538 -25.17 34.80 18.59
CA GLU A 538 -25.35 33.40 18.20
C GLU A 538 -26.28 33.37 16.99
N LYS A 539 -25.72 33.10 15.82
CA LYS A 539 -26.54 32.78 14.65
C LYS A 539 -27.21 31.46 14.97
N LYS A 540 -28.50 31.49 15.31
CA LYS A 540 -29.32 30.31 15.43
C LYS A 540 -29.19 29.51 14.13
N LEU A 541 -28.74 28.28 14.20
CA LEU A 541 -28.83 27.35 13.09
C LEU A 541 -30.33 27.26 12.71
N LYS A 542 -30.67 27.63 11.51
CA LYS A 542 -31.99 27.47 10.90
C LYS A 542 -31.79 27.13 9.44
N PHE A 543 -32.67 26.35 8.91
CA PHE A 543 -32.77 26.15 7.47
C PHE A 543 -32.89 27.52 6.76
N THR A 544 -32.18 27.67 5.67
CA THR A 544 -32.52 28.72 4.70
C THR A 544 -33.89 28.39 4.05
N PHE A 545 -34.58 29.38 3.54
CA PHE A 545 -35.88 29.15 2.89
C PHE A 545 -35.79 28.15 1.71
N ALA A 546 -34.66 28.13 1.02
CA ALA A 546 -34.40 27.21 -0.07
C ALA A 546 -34.21 25.77 0.46
N GLU A 547 -33.40 25.58 1.52
CA GLU A 547 -33.16 24.29 2.15
C GLU A 547 -34.40 23.70 2.79
N GLN A 548 -35.25 24.53 3.38
CA GLN A 548 -36.52 24.07 3.98
C GLN A 548 -37.47 23.54 2.90
N LYS A 549 -37.58 24.24 1.77
CA LYS A 549 -38.40 23.79 0.66
C LYS A 549 -37.86 22.51 0.02
N GLU A 550 -36.54 22.43 -0.11
CA GLU A 550 -35.86 21.25 -0.64
C GLU A 550 -36.05 20.05 0.28
N PHE A 551 -35.95 20.23 1.61
CA PHE A 551 -36.19 19.19 2.60
C PHE A 551 -37.63 18.64 2.57
N GLU A 552 -38.63 19.47 2.24
CA GLU A 552 -40.03 19.05 2.11
C GLU A 552 -40.31 18.23 0.83
N THR A 553 -39.49 18.37 -0.22
CA THR A 553 -39.73 17.73 -1.52
C THR A 553 -38.75 16.61 -1.88
N ILE A 554 -37.60 16.51 -1.19
CA ILE A 554 -36.51 15.65 -1.58
C ILE A 554 -36.87 14.15 -1.52
N ASP A 555 -37.70 13.73 -0.56
CA ASP A 555 -38.17 12.34 -0.46
C ASP A 555 -39.05 11.96 -1.65
N ASP A 556 -39.93 12.85 -2.09
CA ASP A 556 -40.79 12.64 -3.26
C ASP A 556 -39.96 12.63 -4.56
N ASP A 557 -38.93 13.47 -4.64
CA ASP A 557 -38.06 13.55 -5.79
C ASP A 557 -37.16 12.30 -5.92
N ILE A 558 -36.66 11.75 -4.79
CA ILE A 558 -35.93 10.48 -4.75
C ILE A 558 -36.85 9.33 -5.22
N ALA A 559 -38.06 9.23 -4.67
CA ALA A 559 -39.01 8.18 -5.04
C ALA A 559 -39.39 8.25 -6.53
N ASN A 560 -39.53 9.46 -7.10
CA ASN A 560 -39.78 9.66 -8.52
C ASN A 560 -38.60 9.21 -9.42
N LEU A 561 -37.37 9.41 -8.98
CA LEU A 561 -36.18 8.95 -9.71
C LEU A 561 -36.04 7.43 -9.64
N GLU A 562 -36.27 6.82 -8.48
CA GLU A 562 -36.27 5.37 -8.34
C GLU A 562 -37.32 4.71 -9.23
N GLN A 563 -38.51 5.31 -9.32
CA GLN A 563 -39.56 4.81 -10.20
C GLN A 563 -39.18 4.90 -11.68
N LYS A 564 -38.54 5.99 -12.11
CA LYS A 564 -38.04 6.14 -13.47
C LYS A 564 -36.96 5.13 -13.81
N ILE A 565 -36.05 4.85 -12.88
CA ILE A 565 -35.01 3.81 -13.05
C ILE A 565 -35.66 2.44 -13.20
N ALA A 566 -36.63 2.10 -12.36
CA ALA A 566 -37.39 0.84 -12.46
C ALA A 566 -38.15 0.69 -13.79
N ASP A 567 -38.75 1.79 -14.28
CA ASP A 567 -39.43 1.80 -15.58
C ASP A 567 -38.46 1.61 -16.74
N ILE A 568 -37.26 2.18 -16.66
CA ILE A 568 -36.20 1.98 -17.66
C ILE A 568 -35.70 0.53 -17.61
N ASP A 569 -35.53 -0.06 -16.44
CA ASP A 569 -35.13 -1.47 -16.30
C ASP A 569 -36.14 -2.42 -16.94
N MET A 570 -37.44 -2.17 -16.75
CA MET A 570 -38.48 -2.93 -17.46
C MET A 570 -38.44 -2.73 -18.98
N GLN A 571 -38.04 -1.55 -19.48
CA GLN A 571 -37.88 -1.31 -20.92
C GLN A 571 -36.63 -1.96 -21.49
N ILE A 572 -35.55 -2.03 -20.73
CA ILE A 572 -34.31 -2.76 -21.06
C ILE A 572 -34.62 -4.25 -21.23
N GLU A 573 -35.35 -4.87 -20.29
CA GLU A 573 -35.76 -6.28 -20.40
C GLU A 573 -36.60 -6.55 -21.64
N LYS A 574 -37.52 -5.65 -21.98
CA LYS A 574 -38.39 -5.79 -23.16
C LYS A 574 -37.66 -5.51 -24.47
N SER A 575 -36.56 -4.79 -24.44
CA SER A 575 -35.83 -4.34 -25.65
C SER A 575 -34.51 -5.08 -25.89
N ALA A 576 -34.28 -6.22 -25.24
CA ALA A 576 -33.03 -7.00 -25.25
C ALA A 576 -32.53 -7.42 -26.65
N THR A 577 -33.35 -7.32 -27.68
CA THR A 577 -32.98 -7.69 -29.07
C THR A 577 -32.65 -6.48 -29.97
N GLN A 578 -32.81 -5.24 -29.49
CA GLN A 578 -32.59 -4.01 -30.27
C GLN A 578 -31.39 -3.22 -29.73
N TYR A 579 -30.20 -3.46 -30.26
CA TYR A 579 -28.93 -2.94 -29.76
C TYR A 579 -28.85 -1.39 -29.66
N SER A 580 -29.36 -0.66 -30.66
CA SER A 580 -29.36 0.82 -30.62
C SER A 580 -30.24 1.39 -29.53
N LYS A 581 -31.39 0.79 -29.29
CA LYS A 581 -32.34 1.22 -28.27
C LYS A 581 -31.90 0.83 -26.87
N LEU A 582 -31.20 -0.30 -26.75
CA LEU A 582 -30.59 -0.77 -25.51
C LEU A 582 -29.47 0.20 -25.03
N SER A 583 -28.61 0.64 -25.95
CA SER A 583 -27.54 1.60 -25.64
C SER A 583 -28.09 2.95 -25.19
N GLU A 584 -29.18 3.43 -25.78
CA GLU A 584 -29.83 4.68 -25.38
C GLU A 584 -30.49 4.57 -23.99
N LEU A 585 -31.17 3.47 -23.73
CA LEU A 585 -31.80 3.21 -22.41
C LEU A 585 -30.75 3.03 -21.30
N MET A 586 -29.62 2.38 -21.59
CA MET A 586 -28.51 2.27 -20.62
C MET A 586 -27.88 3.63 -20.31
N SER A 587 -27.70 4.49 -21.32
CA SER A 587 -27.21 5.86 -21.09
C SER A 587 -28.18 6.68 -20.24
N GLN A 588 -29.48 6.57 -20.48
CA GLN A 588 -30.51 7.25 -19.68
C GLN A 588 -30.55 6.71 -18.25
N LYS A 589 -30.39 5.40 -18.05
CA LYS A 589 -30.32 4.79 -16.73
C LYS A 589 -29.14 5.35 -15.94
N THR A 590 -27.94 5.37 -16.53
CA THR A 590 -26.73 5.91 -15.88
C THR A 590 -26.90 7.39 -15.50
N GLU A 591 -27.56 8.18 -16.32
CA GLU A 591 -27.84 9.60 -16.01
C GLU A 591 -28.80 9.76 -14.80
N TYR A 592 -29.85 8.91 -14.73
CA TYR A 592 -30.78 8.94 -13.59
C TYR A 592 -30.16 8.37 -12.32
N GLU A 593 -29.31 7.33 -12.40
CA GLU A 593 -28.54 6.79 -11.26
C GLU A 593 -27.60 7.84 -10.69
N GLN A 594 -26.91 8.62 -11.54
CA GLN A 594 -26.06 9.71 -11.08
C GLN A 594 -26.88 10.81 -10.36
N LYS A 595 -28.03 11.19 -10.93
CA LYS A 595 -28.92 12.18 -10.29
C LYS A 595 -29.48 11.68 -8.96
N LEU A 596 -29.76 10.41 -8.86
CA LEU A 596 -30.23 9.78 -7.61
C LEU A 596 -29.12 9.83 -6.54
N SER A 597 -27.87 9.50 -6.92
CA SER A 597 -26.72 9.59 -6.02
C SER A 597 -26.52 11.01 -5.48
N ASP A 598 -26.51 12.01 -6.37
CA ASP A 598 -26.34 13.41 -5.98
C ASP A 598 -27.47 13.90 -5.03
N MET A 599 -28.68 13.40 -5.26
CA MET A 599 -29.86 13.75 -4.45
C MET A 599 -29.85 13.03 -3.10
N MET A 600 -29.35 11.81 -3.03
CA MET A 600 -29.15 11.07 -1.77
C MET A 600 -28.08 11.75 -0.89
N ASP A 601 -26.98 12.20 -1.45
CA ASP A 601 -25.96 12.96 -0.71
C ASP A 601 -26.54 14.26 -0.15
N ARG A 602 -27.37 14.93 -0.93
CA ARG A 602 -28.07 16.14 -0.49
C ARG A 602 -29.10 15.86 0.61
N TRP A 603 -29.82 14.76 0.54
CA TRP A 603 -30.76 14.27 1.54
C TRP A 603 -30.05 14.02 2.89
N VAL A 604 -28.89 13.36 2.87
CA VAL A 604 -28.06 13.11 4.08
C VAL A 604 -27.67 14.43 4.73
N TYR A 605 -27.20 15.41 3.93
CA TYR A 605 -26.84 16.74 4.44
C TYR A 605 -28.02 17.46 5.11
N LEU A 606 -29.21 17.44 4.48
CA LEU A 606 -30.39 18.11 5.01
C LEU A 606 -30.92 17.44 6.29
N ASN A 607 -30.84 16.12 6.39
CA ASN A 607 -31.20 15.39 7.60
C ASN A 607 -30.24 15.68 8.76
N ASP A 608 -28.92 15.68 8.53
CA ASP A 608 -27.93 16.06 9.55
C ASP A 608 -28.15 17.50 10.04
N LEU A 609 -28.44 18.42 9.12
CA LEU A 609 -28.77 19.81 9.47
C LEU A 609 -30.05 19.89 10.32
N ASN A 610 -31.08 19.11 9.99
CA ASN A 610 -32.32 19.02 10.75
C ASN A 610 -32.11 18.45 12.16
N GLU A 611 -31.32 17.41 12.30
CA GLU A 611 -30.95 16.84 13.60
C GLU A 611 -30.18 17.84 14.48
N ARG A 612 -29.25 18.61 13.90
CA ARG A 612 -28.53 19.67 14.61
C ARG A 612 -29.45 20.78 15.09
N ILE A 613 -30.40 21.21 14.27
CA ILE A 613 -31.41 22.20 14.62
C ILE A 613 -32.29 21.68 15.78
N ASN A 614 -32.79 20.46 15.69
CA ASN A 614 -33.62 19.83 16.72
C ASN A 614 -32.86 19.64 18.04
N ASN A 615 -31.58 19.25 17.98
CA ASN A 615 -30.72 19.11 19.16
C ASN A 615 -30.41 20.45 19.84
N GLU A 616 -30.32 21.56 19.09
CA GLU A 616 -30.21 22.92 19.66
C GLU A 616 -31.51 23.38 20.33
N GLU A 617 -32.67 23.01 19.78
CA GLU A 617 -33.97 23.32 20.37
C GLU A 617 -34.27 22.52 21.65
N GLN A 618 -33.82 21.28 21.75
CA GLN A 618 -33.95 20.44 22.96
C GLN A 618 -32.99 20.82 24.09
N ARG A 619 -31.90 21.52 23.80
CA ARG A 619 -30.95 22.04 24.80
C ARG A 619 -31.34 23.38 25.42
N LYS A 620 -32.45 23.95 25.00
CA LYS A 620 -33.05 25.19 25.56
C LYS A 620 -34.28 24.89 26.39
#